data_db8530cb7316d85fd7c70c2fafb3ff92
#
_entry.id   db8530cb7316d85fd7c70c2fafb3ff92
#
_cell.length_a   1.000
_cell.length_b   1.000
_cell.length_c   1.000
_cell.angle_alpha   90.00
_cell.angle_beta   90.00
_cell.angle_gamma   90.00
#
_symmetry.space_group_name_H-M   'P 1'
#
loop_
_entity.id
_entity.type
_entity.pdbx_description
1 polymer ?
#
loop_
_entity_poly.entity_id
_entity_poly.type
_entity_poly.pdbx_seq_one_letter_code
_entity_poly.pdbx_strand_id
1 'polypeptide(L)' 'MRVIFSGGGTGGHIYPIMALIERLKEEGICQDDEILFVGTKKGLESKIVPAAGVNFKTIDIQGF' A
#
# COMPACT_ATOMS: atom_id res chain seq x y z
N MET A 1 -13.67 -5.14 -6.58
CA MET A 1 -13.72 -4.81 -5.13
C MET A 1 -12.71 -3.73 -4.82
N ARG A 2 -13.11 -2.72 -4.10
CA ARG A 2 -12.21 -1.65 -3.71
C ARG A 2 -11.62 -1.92 -2.34
N VAL A 3 -10.31 -1.80 -2.23
CA VAL A 3 -9.61 -2.11 -0.99
C VAL A 3 -8.62 -1.00 -0.68
N ILE A 4 -8.56 -0.60 0.58
CA ILE A 4 -7.59 0.36 1.07
C ILE A 4 -6.72 -0.34 2.09
N PHE A 5 -5.42 -0.29 1.87
CA PHE A 5 -4.44 -0.79 2.83
C PHE A 5 -3.78 0.38 3.52
N SER A 6 -3.47 0.24 4.78
CA SER A 6 -2.70 1.23 5.49
C SER A 6 -1.61 0.54 6.28
N GLY A 7 -0.49 1.18 6.35
CA GLY A 7 0.63 0.68 7.10
C GLY A 7 1.68 1.76 7.15
N GLY A 8 2.53 1.68 8.11
CA GLY A 8 3.57 2.67 8.21
C GLY A 8 4.50 2.37 9.35
N GLY A 9 5.60 3.07 9.35
CA GLY A 9 6.56 3.03 10.42
C GLY A 9 7.61 1.96 10.28
N THR A 10 7.25 0.73 10.04
CA THR A 10 8.24 -0.34 9.95
C THR A 10 8.09 -1.09 8.65
N GLY A 11 9.20 -1.42 8.02
CA GLY A 11 9.21 -2.16 6.78
C GLY A 11 8.74 -3.61 6.91
N GLY A 12 8.63 -4.10 8.15
CA GLY A 12 8.30 -5.49 8.37
C GLY A 12 6.90 -5.91 7.93
N HIS A 13 5.99 -4.95 7.81
CA HIS A 13 4.61 -5.24 7.44
C HIS A 13 4.31 -4.99 5.97
N ILE A 14 5.22 -4.39 5.24
CA ILE A 14 4.98 -3.99 3.86
C ILE A 14 4.93 -5.20 2.93
N TYR A 15 5.87 -6.09 3.05
CA TYR A 15 5.97 -7.22 2.14
C TYR A 15 4.80 -8.20 2.23
N PRO A 16 4.27 -8.52 3.42
CA PRO A 16 3.06 -9.32 3.49
C PRO A 16 1.86 -8.65 2.82
N ILE A 17 1.74 -7.33 2.97
CA ILE A 17 0.65 -6.60 2.32
C ILE A 17 0.85 -6.59 0.81
N MET A 18 2.06 -6.42 0.34
CA MET A 18 2.34 -6.44 -1.10
C MET A 18 2.04 -7.80 -1.70
N ALA A 19 2.35 -8.87 -0.98
CA ALA A 19 2.01 -10.22 -1.44
C ALA A 19 0.51 -10.41 -1.54
N LEU A 20 -0.24 -9.88 -0.59
CA LEU A 20 -1.70 -9.94 -0.63
C LEU A 20 -2.26 -9.16 -1.81
N ILE A 21 -1.73 -7.97 -2.07
CA ILE A 21 -2.15 -7.15 -3.21
C ILE A 21 -1.92 -7.91 -4.51
N GLU A 22 -0.76 -8.54 -4.65
CA GLU A 22 -0.44 -9.30 -5.84
C GLU A 22 -1.42 -10.45 -6.05
N ARG A 23 -1.79 -11.15 -4.98
CA ARG A 23 -2.78 -12.22 -5.06
C ARG A 23 -4.14 -11.71 -5.48
N LEU A 24 -4.56 -10.57 -4.93
CA LEU A 24 -5.84 -10.00 -5.31
C LEU A 24 -5.91 -9.65 -6.78
N LYS A 25 -4.81 -9.19 -7.34
CA LYS A 25 -4.74 -8.86 -8.76
C LYS A 25 -4.69 -10.12 -9.62
N GLU A 26 -3.91 -11.11 -9.22
CA GLU A 26 -3.80 -12.36 -9.96
C GLU A 26 -5.11 -13.11 -10.05
N GLU A 27 -5.89 -13.09 -8.99
CA GLU A 27 -7.17 -13.78 -8.96
C GLU A 27 -8.32 -12.95 -9.52
N GLY A 28 -8.03 -11.74 -9.99
CA GLY A 28 -9.04 -10.89 -10.59
C GLY A 28 -10.03 -10.31 -9.60
N ILE A 29 -9.73 -10.37 -8.30
CA ILE A 29 -10.62 -9.81 -7.28
C ILE A 29 -10.56 -8.30 -7.31
N CYS A 30 -9.36 -7.73 -7.52
CA CYS A 30 -9.17 -6.30 -7.58
C CYS A 30 -8.40 -5.90 -8.84
N GLN A 31 -8.79 -4.79 -9.44
CA GLN A 31 -8.03 -4.15 -10.51
C GLN A 31 -7.07 -3.13 -9.89
N ASP A 32 -6.12 -2.65 -10.69
CA ASP A 32 -5.14 -1.69 -10.20
C ASP A 32 -5.79 -0.44 -9.61
N ASP A 33 -6.84 0.05 -10.24
CA ASP A 33 -7.52 1.26 -9.80
C ASP A 33 -8.44 1.04 -8.60
N GLU A 34 -8.57 -0.20 -8.16
CA GLU A 34 -9.38 -0.54 -6.99
C GLU A 34 -8.56 -0.71 -5.72
N ILE A 35 -7.25 -0.65 -5.84
CA ILE A 35 -6.35 -0.84 -4.71
C ILE A 35 -5.65 0.48 -4.40
N LEU A 36 -5.70 0.89 -3.15
CA LEU A 36 -5.02 2.08 -2.68
C LEU A 36 -4.24 1.75 -1.41
N PHE A 37 -3.00 2.14 -1.37
CA PHE A 37 -2.18 2.03 -0.18
C PHE A 37 -1.96 3.42 0.40
N VAL A 38 -2.27 3.59 1.68
CA VAL A 38 -2.14 4.88 2.36
C VAL A 38 -1.03 4.74 3.41
N GLY A 39 -0.09 5.65 3.38
CA GLY A 39 1.03 5.61 4.31
C GLY A 39 1.63 6.97 4.52
N THR A 40 2.80 7.00 5.15
CA THR A 40 3.50 8.25 5.44
C THR A 40 4.63 8.47 4.45
N LYS A 41 5.07 9.71 4.31
CA LYS A 41 6.17 10.04 3.42
C LYS A 41 7.51 9.49 3.87
N LYS A 42 7.65 9.25 5.16
CA LYS A 42 8.95 8.88 5.75
C LYS A 42 9.18 7.38 5.81
N GLY A 43 8.16 6.57 5.63
CA GLY A 43 8.29 5.13 5.74
C GLY A 43 8.82 4.49 4.47
N LEU A 44 9.26 3.25 4.58
CA LEU A 44 9.70 2.48 3.43
C LEU A 44 8.57 2.29 2.41
N GLU A 45 7.33 2.31 2.87
CA GLU A 45 6.18 2.15 1.99
C GLU A 45 6.14 3.22 0.91
N SER A 46 6.62 4.42 1.19
CA SER A 46 6.63 5.50 0.19
C SER A 46 7.55 5.21 -0.98
N LYS A 47 8.50 4.29 -0.81
CA LYS A 47 9.41 3.87 -1.87
C LYS A 47 8.98 2.57 -2.51
N ILE A 48 8.59 1.61 -1.67
CA ILE A 48 8.30 0.24 -2.12
C ILE A 48 6.97 0.17 -2.86
N VAL A 49 5.95 0.81 -2.34
CA VAL A 49 4.60 0.68 -2.88
C VAL A 49 4.47 1.30 -4.27
N PRO A 50 4.89 2.56 -4.48
CA PRO A 50 4.84 3.12 -5.84
C PRO A 50 5.72 2.37 -6.82
N ALA A 51 6.87 1.88 -6.38
CA ALA A 51 7.76 1.13 -7.25
C ALA A 51 7.14 -0.17 -7.73
N ALA A 52 6.21 -0.73 -6.97
CA ALA A 52 5.50 -1.94 -7.35
C ALA A 52 4.27 -1.66 -8.22
N GLY A 53 4.03 -0.39 -8.57
CA GLY A 53 2.90 -0.03 -9.42
C GLY A 53 1.57 0.06 -8.69
N VAL A 54 1.60 0.14 -7.37
CA VAL A 54 0.39 0.26 -6.56
C VAL A 54 0.11 1.73 -6.29
N ASN A 55 -1.16 2.12 -6.40
CA ASN A 55 -1.56 3.48 -6.09
C ASN A 55 -1.27 3.79 -4.63
N PHE A 56 -0.55 4.86 -4.40
CA PHE A 56 -0.08 5.22 -3.07
C PHE A 56 -0.45 6.67 -2.76
N LYS A 57 -0.99 6.87 -1.57
CA LYS A 57 -1.34 8.19 -1.10
C LYS A 57 -0.72 8.40 0.28
N THR A 58 -0.15 9.58 0.49
CA THR A 58 0.46 9.89 1.77
C THR A 58 -0.52 10.64 2.66
N ILE A 59 -0.45 10.35 3.95
CA ILE A 59 -1.14 11.11 4.97
C ILE A 59 -0.08 11.82 5.79
N ASP A 60 -0.27 13.11 5.97
CA ASP A 60 0.61 13.89 6.81
C ASP A 60 0.04 13.90 8.22
N ILE A 61 0.52 12.99 9.03
CA ILE A 61 0.05 12.87 10.41
C ILE A 61 0.99 13.70 11.28
N GLN A 62 0.45 14.75 11.84
CA GLN A 62 1.21 15.52 12.79
C GLN A 62 0.90 15.05 14.20
N GLY A 63 1.92 14.98 15.02
CA GLY A 63 1.74 14.57 16.41
C GLY A 63 0.85 15.56 17.15
N PHE A 64 0.11 15.05 18.06
CA PHE A 64 -0.76 15.87 18.90
C PHE A 64 -0.05 16.35 20.13
#